data_3bff4739fec6373e1b48400893ddba51
#
_entry.id   3bff4739fec6373e1b48400893ddba51
#
_cell.length_a   1.000
_cell.length_b   1.000
_cell.length_c   1.000
_cell.angle_alpha   90.00
_cell.angle_beta   90.00
_cell.angle_gamma   90.00
#
_symmetry.space_group_name_H-M   'P 1'
#
loop_
_entity.id
_entity.type
_entity.pdbx_description
1 polymer ?
#
loop_
_entity_poly.entity_id
_entity_poly.type
_entity_poly.pdbx_seq_one_letter_code
_entity_poly.pdbx_strand_id
1 'polypeptide(L)'
;MKKLVSIFLSAVIICGLLLISACDRTEDVRKSDGKISVVTTIFPYYDFVRQLAGDKVDIRLLLSPGSDPHSYEPKPSDITAIENCDIFICNGGESDEWVDGVLSSIENKDVKVMKMMEYVPLRHEQS
;
A
#
# COMPACT_ATOMS: atom_id res chain seq x y z
N MET A 1 5.16 7.01 -56.96
CA MET A 1 4.00 6.96 -56.05
C MET A 1 4.12 5.81 -55.03
N LYS A 2 4.39 4.55 -55.43
CA LYS A 2 4.48 3.41 -54.48
C LYS A 2 5.56 3.56 -53.40
N LYS A 3 6.73 4.14 -53.70
CA LYS A 3 7.82 4.38 -52.73
C LYS A 3 7.47 5.43 -51.65
N LEU A 4 6.73 6.48 -52.04
CA LEU A 4 6.29 7.52 -51.12
C LEU A 4 5.22 7.00 -50.13
N VAL A 5 4.30 6.16 -50.61
CA VAL A 5 3.28 5.50 -49.78
C VAL A 5 3.92 4.55 -48.76
N SER A 6 4.95 3.81 -49.18
CA SER A 6 5.68 2.91 -48.28
C SER A 6 6.42 3.64 -47.16
N ILE A 7 7.02 4.81 -47.46
CA ILE A 7 7.73 5.65 -46.47
C ILE A 7 6.71 6.25 -45.50
N PHE A 8 5.56 6.71 -45.97
CA PHE A 8 4.50 7.24 -45.10
C PHE A 8 3.93 6.17 -44.16
N LEU A 9 3.71 4.95 -44.68
CA LEU A 9 3.19 3.83 -43.89
C LEU A 9 4.18 3.40 -42.81
N SER A 10 5.48 3.36 -43.11
CA SER A 10 6.51 3.03 -42.12
C SER A 10 6.65 4.11 -41.03
N ALA A 11 6.51 5.41 -41.37
CA ALA A 11 6.56 6.50 -40.41
C ALA A 11 5.35 6.48 -39.43
N VAL A 12 4.17 6.13 -39.92
CA VAL A 12 2.95 5.99 -39.08
C VAL A 12 3.09 4.82 -38.10
N ILE A 13 3.66 3.70 -38.51
CA ILE A 13 3.88 2.54 -37.66
C ILE A 13 4.92 2.85 -36.55
N ILE A 14 6.00 3.56 -36.90
CA ILE A 14 7.03 3.97 -35.92
C ILE A 14 6.46 4.99 -34.92
N CYS A 15 5.64 5.94 -35.37
CA CYS A 15 4.98 6.89 -34.49
C CYS A 15 3.95 6.24 -33.56
N GLY A 16 3.23 5.19 -34.03
CA GLY A 16 2.29 4.40 -33.22
C GLY A 16 2.96 3.60 -32.10
N LEU A 17 4.17 3.07 -32.35
CA LEU A 17 4.94 2.31 -31.37
C LEU A 17 5.51 3.17 -30.23
N LEU A 18 5.71 4.47 -30.44
CA LEU A 18 6.21 5.41 -29.43
C LEU A 18 5.13 5.87 -28.44
N LEU A 19 3.84 5.65 -28.74
CA LEU A 19 2.73 6.08 -27.87
C LEU A 19 2.30 5.01 -26.86
N ILE A 20 2.85 3.80 -26.91
CA ILE A 20 2.47 2.70 -26.00
C ILE A 20 3.29 2.72 -24.69
N SER A 21 4.32 3.57 -24.58
CA SER A 21 5.20 3.65 -23.39
C SER A 21 4.70 4.59 -22.28
N ALA A 22 3.45 5.02 -22.28
CA ALA A 22 2.97 6.05 -21.36
C ALA A 22 1.80 5.59 -20.50
N CYS A 23 1.78 4.35 -19.98
CA CYS A 23 0.85 3.96 -18.92
C CYS A 23 1.40 2.74 -18.16
N ASP A 24 2.53 2.91 -17.49
CA ASP A 24 2.85 2.09 -16.33
C ASP A 24 3.15 3.05 -15.17
N ARG A 25 2.07 3.59 -14.62
CA ARG A 25 2.11 4.24 -13.32
C ARG A 25 1.86 3.16 -12.28
N THR A 26 2.78 2.22 -12.19
CA THR A 26 3.03 1.57 -10.91
C THR A 26 3.45 2.72 -10.00
N GLU A 27 2.60 3.07 -9.03
CA GLU A 27 3.06 3.80 -7.87
C GLU A 27 4.07 2.88 -7.17
N ASP A 28 5.30 2.96 -7.66
CA ASP A 28 6.47 2.50 -6.95
C ASP A 28 6.39 3.15 -5.57
N VAL A 29 6.18 2.35 -4.54
CA VAL A 29 6.38 2.76 -3.15
C VAL A 29 7.87 3.04 -3.05
N ARG A 30 8.28 4.23 -3.52
CA ARG A 30 9.64 4.73 -3.36
C ARG A 30 9.91 4.71 -1.87
N LYS A 31 10.95 4.02 -1.47
CA LYS A 31 11.66 4.38 -0.24
C LYS A 31 11.93 5.88 -0.35
N SER A 32 11.10 6.67 0.30
CA SER A 32 11.22 8.13 0.30
C SER A 32 12.54 8.47 0.98
N ASP A 33 13.29 9.40 0.44
CA ASP A 33 14.60 9.88 0.86
C ASP A 33 14.77 9.92 2.40
N GLY A 34 15.11 8.79 3.03
CA GLY A 34 15.38 8.68 4.45
C GLY A 34 14.17 8.75 5.40
N LYS A 35 12.94 8.78 4.89
CA LYS A 35 11.72 8.71 5.73
C LYS A 35 11.35 7.27 6.04
N ILE A 36 10.81 7.05 7.22
CA ILE A 36 10.27 5.76 7.64
C ILE A 36 8.92 5.56 6.95
N SER A 37 8.77 4.43 6.24
CA SER A 37 7.51 4.06 5.59
C SER A 37 6.60 3.35 6.58
N VAL A 38 5.40 3.90 6.79
CA VAL A 38 4.40 3.36 7.72
C VAL A 38 3.11 3.05 6.99
N VAL A 39 2.60 1.84 7.16
CA VAL A 39 1.27 1.45 6.67
C VAL A 39 0.36 1.23 7.87
N THR A 40 -0.86 1.76 7.81
CA THR A 40 -1.86 1.61 8.88
C THR A 40 -3.16 1.06 8.32
N THR A 41 -3.87 0.23 9.08
CA THR A 41 -5.17 -0.31 8.66
C THR A 41 -6.27 0.73 8.76
N ILE A 42 -6.40 1.41 9.88
CA ILE A 42 -7.51 2.32 10.18
C ILE A 42 -7.06 3.75 10.47
N PHE A 43 -7.97 4.70 10.27
CA PHE A 43 -7.70 6.13 10.39
C PHE A 43 -7.12 6.58 11.74
N PRO A 44 -7.54 6.08 12.92
CA PRO A 44 -6.96 6.52 14.19
C PRO A 44 -5.45 6.36 14.25
N TYR A 45 -4.91 5.24 13.79
CA TYR A 45 -3.45 5.01 13.79
C TYR A 45 -2.73 5.89 12.77
N TYR A 46 -3.34 6.10 11.60
CA TYR A 46 -2.83 7.05 10.61
C TYR A 46 -2.69 8.45 11.21
N ASP A 47 -3.73 8.93 11.88
CA ASP A 47 -3.74 10.28 12.43
C ASP A 47 -2.76 10.43 13.60
N PHE A 48 -2.65 9.44 14.48
CA PHE A 48 -1.65 9.45 15.56
C PHE A 48 -0.23 9.48 15.02
N VAL A 49 0.11 8.64 14.06
CA VAL A 49 1.45 8.62 13.46
C VAL A 49 1.75 9.96 12.78
N ARG A 50 0.79 10.51 12.03
CA ARG A 50 0.90 11.82 11.38
C ARG A 50 1.19 12.93 12.38
N GLN A 51 0.48 12.95 13.50
CA GLN A 51 0.66 13.98 14.54
C GLN A 51 1.98 13.84 15.30
N LEU A 52 2.43 12.60 15.55
CA LEU A 52 3.64 12.34 16.33
C LEU A 52 4.93 12.49 15.51
N ALA A 53 4.91 12.02 14.26
CA ALA A 53 6.11 11.92 13.43
C ALA A 53 6.23 13.00 12.35
N GLY A 54 5.11 13.63 11.95
CA GLY A 54 5.08 14.71 10.97
C GLY A 54 5.81 14.33 9.67
N ASP A 55 6.76 15.16 9.27
CA ASP A 55 7.50 15.02 8.01
C ASP A 55 8.54 13.88 7.99
N LYS A 56 8.76 13.21 9.11
CA LYS A 56 9.78 12.15 9.24
C LYS A 56 9.33 10.80 8.69
N VAL A 57 8.06 10.67 8.41
CA VAL A 57 7.43 9.43 7.95
C VAL A 57 6.66 9.63 6.67
N ASP A 58 6.54 8.56 5.90
CA ASP A 58 5.61 8.43 4.79
C ASP A 58 4.53 7.44 5.22
N ILE A 59 3.28 7.91 5.29
CA ILE A 59 2.19 7.13 5.89
C ILE A 59 1.15 6.80 4.84
N ARG A 60 0.79 5.50 4.77
CA ARG A 60 -0.33 5.02 3.95
C ARG A 60 -1.44 4.46 4.83
N LEU A 61 -2.68 4.91 4.58
CA LEU A 61 -3.89 4.35 5.16
C LEU A 61 -4.51 3.34 4.18
N LEU A 62 -4.82 2.12 4.65
CA LEU A 62 -5.43 1.09 3.81
C LEU A 62 -6.95 1.23 3.71
N LEU A 63 -7.63 1.35 4.84
CA LEU A 63 -9.08 1.48 4.87
C LEU A 63 -9.49 2.95 4.77
N SER A 64 -10.34 3.25 3.79
CA SER A 64 -10.93 4.59 3.71
C SER A 64 -11.74 4.90 4.96
N PRO A 65 -11.78 6.16 5.44
CA PRO A 65 -12.62 6.54 6.56
C PRO A 65 -14.08 6.12 6.35
N GLY A 66 -14.65 5.43 7.35
CA GLY A 66 -16.02 4.92 7.29
C GLY A 66 -16.18 3.54 6.64
N SER A 67 -15.10 2.92 6.16
CA SER A 67 -15.15 1.53 5.72
C SER A 67 -15.25 0.58 6.92
N ASP A 68 -15.96 -0.53 6.72
CA ASP A 68 -16.05 -1.59 7.71
C ASP A 68 -14.79 -2.46 7.69
N PRO A 69 -14.04 -2.54 8.80
CA PRO A 69 -12.83 -3.35 8.87
C PRO A 69 -13.09 -4.86 8.74
N HIS A 70 -14.25 -5.34 9.20
CA HIS A 70 -14.59 -6.78 9.17
C HIS A 70 -14.82 -7.32 7.76
N SER A 71 -15.21 -6.45 6.82
CA SER A 71 -15.45 -6.81 5.42
C SER A 71 -14.31 -6.42 4.49
N TYR A 72 -13.18 -5.96 5.04
CA TYR A 72 -12.06 -5.50 4.23
C TYR A 72 -11.29 -6.66 3.60
N GLU A 73 -11.15 -6.60 2.30
CA GLU A 73 -10.31 -7.51 1.51
C GLU A 73 -9.11 -6.73 0.95
N PRO A 74 -7.87 -7.10 1.33
CA PRO A 74 -6.68 -6.39 0.86
C PRO A 74 -6.48 -6.59 -0.65
N LYS A 75 -6.22 -5.49 -1.36
CA LYS A 75 -5.87 -5.50 -2.77
C LYS A 75 -4.40 -5.89 -2.95
N PRO A 76 -3.97 -6.34 -4.12
CA PRO A 76 -2.55 -6.60 -4.40
C PRO A 76 -1.63 -5.40 -4.09
N SER A 77 -2.10 -4.18 -4.36
CA SER A 77 -1.38 -2.94 -4.03
C SER A 77 -1.20 -2.72 -2.54
N ASP A 78 -2.12 -3.23 -1.71
CA ASP A 78 -2.05 -3.10 -0.25
C ASP A 78 -1.07 -4.11 0.32
N ILE A 79 -1.07 -5.34 -0.22
CA ILE A 79 -0.09 -6.37 0.12
C ILE A 79 1.33 -5.87 -0.22
N THR A 80 1.52 -5.32 -1.42
CA THR A 80 2.80 -4.73 -1.83
C THR A 80 3.22 -3.57 -0.91
N ALA A 81 2.28 -2.73 -0.48
CA ALA A 81 2.58 -1.65 0.44
C ALA A 81 3.02 -2.16 1.82
N ILE A 82 2.35 -3.19 2.35
CA ILE A 82 2.72 -3.83 3.62
C ILE A 82 4.10 -4.47 3.50
N GLU A 83 4.37 -5.18 2.41
CA GLU A 83 5.66 -5.84 2.19
C GLU A 83 6.83 -4.87 2.12
N ASN A 84 6.62 -3.67 1.58
CA ASN A 84 7.67 -2.68 1.37
C ASN A 84 7.76 -1.61 2.47
N CYS A 85 6.92 -1.66 3.51
CA CYS A 85 6.98 -0.70 4.61
C CYS A 85 8.00 -1.10 5.68
N ASP A 86 8.43 -0.11 6.46
CA ASP A 86 9.26 -0.33 7.65
C ASP A 86 8.41 -0.74 8.86
N ILE A 87 7.21 -0.14 8.98
CA ILE A 87 6.28 -0.38 10.10
C ILE A 87 4.86 -0.59 9.57
N PHE A 88 4.23 -1.68 9.99
CA PHE A 88 2.83 -1.96 9.74
C PHE A 88 2.05 -1.92 11.05
N ILE A 89 1.04 -1.05 11.15
CA ILE A 89 0.21 -0.86 12.35
C ILE A 89 -1.22 -1.30 12.05
N CYS A 90 -1.70 -2.28 12.80
CA CYS A 90 -3.06 -2.80 12.69
C CYS A 90 -3.73 -2.88 14.08
N ASN A 91 -5.05 -3.03 14.10
CA ASN A 91 -5.78 -3.18 15.34
C ASN A 91 -5.49 -4.53 16.00
N GLY A 92 -5.51 -5.59 15.22
CA GLY A 92 -5.51 -6.97 15.69
C GLY A 92 -6.91 -7.46 16.07
N GLY A 93 -7.00 -8.72 16.49
CA GLY A 93 -8.27 -9.38 16.81
C GLY A 93 -9.12 -9.65 15.57
N GLU A 94 -10.43 -9.84 15.79
CA GLU A 94 -11.37 -10.27 14.74
C GLU A 94 -11.49 -9.28 13.57
N SER A 95 -11.24 -7.99 13.81
CA SER A 95 -11.32 -6.96 12.76
C SER A 95 -10.20 -7.07 11.72
N ASP A 96 -9.11 -7.74 12.06
CA ASP A 96 -7.90 -7.80 11.23
C ASP A 96 -7.45 -9.26 10.99
N GLU A 97 -8.37 -10.24 10.94
CA GLU A 97 -8.04 -11.66 10.69
C GLU A 97 -7.28 -11.86 9.37
N TRP A 98 -7.55 -11.05 8.37
CA TRP A 98 -6.86 -11.08 7.07
C TRP A 98 -5.35 -10.76 7.18
N VAL A 99 -4.94 -10.03 8.23
CA VAL A 99 -3.55 -9.60 8.43
C VAL A 99 -2.60 -10.79 8.54
N ASP A 100 -2.97 -11.82 9.29
CA ASP A 100 -2.11 -13.00 9.48
C ASP A 100 -1.89 -13.76 8.16
N GLY A 101 -2.92 -13.80 7.30
CA GLY A 101 -2.80 -14.33 5.95
C GLY A 101 -1.80 -13.55 5.09
N VAL A 102 -1.88 -12.23 5.10
CA VAL A 102 -0.96 -11.35 4.37
C VAL A 102 0.47 -11.49 4.90
N LEU A 103 0.68 -11.42 6.21
CA LEU A 103 2.00 -11.52 6.83
C LEU A 103 2.68 -12.87 6.58
N SER A 104 1.89 -13.93 6.41
CA SER A 104 2.43 -15.24 6.04
C SER A 104 2.87 -15.31 4.59
N SER A 105 2.24 -14.54 3.69
CA SER A 105 2.44 -14.57 2.25
C SER A 105 3.57 -13.65 1.75
N ILE A 106 3.88 -12.56 2.46
CA ILE A 106 4.96 -11.64 2.09
C ILE A 106 6.34 -12.24 2.33
N GLU A 107 7.31 -11.89 1.48
CA GLU A 107 8.69 -12.37 1.57
C GLU A 107 9.50 -11.58 2.60
N ASN A 108 9.26 -10.27 2.70
CA ASN A 108 9.97 -9.40 3.63
C ASN A 108 9.56 -9.65 5.08
N LYS A 109 10.44 -10.24 5.86
CA LYS A 109 10.23 -10.52 7.30
C LYS A 109 10.77 -9.44 8.23
N ASP A 110 11.37 -8.38 7.68
CA ASP A 110 11.93 -7.26 8.46
C ASP A 110 10.87 -6.19 8.79
N VAL A 111 9.66 -6.30 8.25
CA VAL A 111 8.53 -5.41 8.55
C VAL A 111 8.21 -5.49 10.05
N LYS A 112 8.29 -4.33 10.73
CA LYS A 112 7.89 -4.25 12.14
C LYS A 112 6.37 -4.18 12.26
N VAL A 113 5.75 -5.27 12.67
CA VAL A 113 4.30 -5.33 12.86
C VAL A 113 3.91 -4.91 14.27
N MET A 114 2.91 -4.02 14.38
CA MET A 114 2.34 -3.58 15.65
C MET A 114 0.83 -3.86 15.65
N LYS A 115 0.42 -4.90 16.36
CA LYS A 115 -0.99 -5.21 16.64
C LYS A 115 -1.41 -4.46 17.92
N MET A 116 -2.15 -3.38 17.78
CA MET A 116 -2.37 -2.43 18.87
C MET A 116 -3.14 -3.01 20.05
N MET A 117 -4.03 -3.96 19.83
CA MET A 117 -4.73 -4.66 20.92
C MET A 117 -3.80 -5.43 21.86
N GLU A 118 -2.62 -5.83 21.40
CA GLU A 118 -1.64 -6.54 22.24
C GLU A 118 -0.95 -5.62 23.26
N TYR A 119 -1.02 -4.30 23.07
CA TYR A 119 -0.40 -3.29 23.94
C TYR A 119 -1.35 -2.75 25.00
N VAL A 120 -2.63 -3.15 25.01
CA VAL A 120 -3.62 -2.70 25.98
C VAL A 120 -4.20 -3.89 26.76
N PRO A 121 -4.39 -3.78 28.10
CA PRO A 121 -5.05 -4.83 28.86
C PRO A 121 -6.53 -4.90 28.45
N LEU A 122 -6.93 -6.01 27.86
CA LEU A 122 -8.33 -6.26 27.54
C LEU A 122 -9.12 -6.43 28.84
N ARG A 123 -10.11 -5.59 29.07
CA ARG A 123 -11.09 -5.76 30.13
C ARG A 123 -12.20 -6.67 29.60
N HIS A 124 -12.38 -7.83 30.21
CA HIS A 124 -13.59 -8.61 30.00
C HIS A 124 -14.77 -7.83 30.59
N GLU A 125 -15.78 -7.56 29.76
CA GLU A 125 -17.04 -7.04 30.24
C GLU A 125 -17.63 -8.07 31.21
N GLN A 126 -17.81 -7.65 32.46
CA GLN A 126 -18.51 -8.46 33.45
C GLN A 126 -20.00 -8.28 33.17
N SER A 127 -20.62 -9.30 32.60
CA SER A 127 -22.08 -9.41 32.44
C SER A 127 -22.75 -9.72 33.77
#